data_1e235732c32e77c32d52150323c94190
#
_entry.id   1e235732c32e77c32d52150323c94190
#
_cell.length_a   1.000
_cell.length_b   1.000
_cell.length_c   1.000
_cell.angle_alpha   90.00
_cell.angle_beta   90.00
_cell.angle_gamma   90.00
#
_symmetry.space_group_name_H-M   'P 1'
#
loop_
_entity.id
_entity.type
_entity.pdbx_description
1 polymer ?
#
loop_
_entity_poly.entity_id
_entity_poly.type
_entity_poly.pdbx_seq_one_letter_code
_entity_poly.pdbx_strand_id
1 'polypeptide(L)'
;MHPRGVSRRGVLKGGAACAALAASRLLQGPVLAGPARPAGAGTRRPAVRPRVAVVGAGVFGGFTALSLVRRGARVTLVDAWGPGNSRASSGGETRVIRAIYGPHRIYVEMVVQALRLWRENEARFGQTLYRKTGVLWMTGRDDSFERASLPLLRDAGLAFEELSPADAAARYPQVSFEGVTRVILEKDAGYLLARRSCQLVMEGVQKEGGAYRRASAAPGSIGKEGMGPLHLSDGTRLAADQYVFACGPWLGRMFPEAVGGRVRPTRQEVFFFGTPAGDPRFQEESLPVWVDHGDRIVYGIPGNEGRGFKIADDTHGPAFDPDTDDRIPSADGLASARAHLARRFPGLAGAPLLEARVCQYENSPDSRFILDRLPGTGNAWIVGGGSGHGFKHGPAIGERVADLVLGAAAPDPFFSLARPAT
;
A
#
# COMPACT_ATOMS: atom_id res chain seq x y z
N MET A 1 -52.99 -30.56 -13.26
CA MET A 1 -53.21 -31.72 -12.39
C MET A 1 -52.16 -31.73 -11.31
N HIS A 2 -52.47 -31.24 -10.15
CA HIS A 2 -51.92 -31.54 -8.83
C HIS A 2 -52.46 -32.92 -8.42
N PRO A 3 -51.93 -33.69 -7.43
CA PRO A 3 -51.54 -33.15 -6.12
C PRO A 3 -50.49 -33.95 -5.29
N ARG A 4 -50.08 -33.33 -4.15
CA ARG A 4 -49.91 -33.82 -2.76
C ARG A 4 -48.66 -34.69 -2.47
N GLY A 5 -47.88 -34.50 -1.44
CA GLY A 5 -48.07 -33.82 -0.15
C GLY A 5 -47.68 -34.79 0.97
N VAL A 6 -47.33 -34.28 2.14
CA VAL A 6 -47.21 -34.94 3.47
C VAL A 6 -45.77 -35.30 3.87
N SER A 7 -45.14 -34.66 4.82
CA SER A 7 -45.36 -34.24 6.19
C SER A 7 -44.78 -35.20 7.26
N ARG A 8 -43.94 -34.57 8.11
CA ARG A 8 -43.88 -34.68 9.59
C ARG A 8 -43.10 -35.79 10.32
N ARG A 9 -42.14 -35.29 11.14
CA ARG A 9 -41.98 -35.51 12.60
C ARG A 9 -41.60 -36.88 13.17
N GLY A 10 -40.65 -36.78 14.13
CA GLY A 10 -40.42 -37.70 15.26
C GLY A 10 -39.01 -37.45 15.82
N VAL A 11 -38.74 -36.73 16.80
CA VAL A 11 -38.97 -36.65 18.26
C VAL A 11 -38.77 -37.97 19.00
N LEU A 12 -37.77 -38.02 19.88
CA LEU A 12 -37.68 -38.56 21.24
C LEU A 12 -36.24 -38.96 21.55
N LYS A 13 -35.56 -38.32 22.52
CA LYS A 13 -35.62 -38.43 23.98
C LYS A 13 -34.80 -39.57 24.57
N GLY A 14 -34.03 -39.18 25.58
CA GLY A 14 -33.63 -39.94 26.75
C GLY A 14 -32.13 -40.28 26.79
N GLY A 15 -31.39 -40.07 27.83
CA GLY A 15 -31.54 -39.78 29.25
C GLY A 15 -30.15 -39.98 29.83
N ALA A 16 -29.74 -39.12 30.64
CA ALA A 16 -29.58 -39.07 32.07
C ALA A 16 -28.52 -39.99 32.72
N ALA A 17 -27.66 -39.31 33.46
CA ALA A 17 -27.13 -39.57 34.83
C ALA A 17 -25.94 -40.55 34.96
N CYS A 18 -24.91 -40.31 35.74
CA CYS A 18 -24.73 -39.96 37.13
C CYS A 18 -23.26 -39.73 37.47
N ALA A 19 -22.97 -38.71 38.16
CA ALA A 19 -22.24 -38.48 39.37
C ALA A 19 -21.22 -39.51 39.90
N ALA A 20 -20.04 -39.02 40.24
CA ALA A 20 -19.28 -39.44 41.38
C ALA A 20 -18.45 -38.30 41.97
N LEU A 21 -18.80 -37.85 43.17
CA LEU A 21 -18.03 -37.05 44.08
C LEU A 21 -16.88 -37.87 44.69
N ALA A 22 -15.71 -37.24 44.78
CA ALA A 22 -14.73 -37.62 45.81
C ALA A 22 -14.09 -36.35 46.36
N ALA A 23 -14.40 -36.07 47.58
CA ALA A 23 -13.84 -35.03 48.42
C ALA A 23 -12.44 -35.48 48.93
N SER A 24 -11.50 -34.53 48.94
CA SER A 24 -10.34 -34.61 49.83
C SER A 24 -10.12 -33.26 50.50
N ARG A 25 -10.28 -33.30 51.80
CA ARG A 25 -10.11 -32.21 52.73
C ARG A 25 -8.65 -32.04 53.16
N LEU A 26 -8.30 -30.77 53.40
CA LEU A 26 -7.39 -30.29 54.46
C LEU A 26 -5.86 -30.34 54.22
N LEU A 27 -5.32 -29.11 54.10
CA LEU A 27 -4.33 -28.61 55.07
C LEU A 27 -4.26 -27.09 54.94
N GLN A 28 -4.86 -26.40 55.91
CA GLN A 28 -4.69 -24.96 56.12
C GLN A 28 -3.39 -24.73 56.90
N GLY A 29 -2.38 -24.08 56.28
CA GLY A 29 -1.26 -23.47 56.93
C GLY A 29 -1.51 -21.97 57.17
N PRO A 30 -0.89 -21.34 58.20
CA PRO A 30 -1.21 -19.97 58.59
C PRO A 30 -0.73 -18.96 57.54
N VAL A 31 -1.64 -18.08 57.12
CA VAL A 31 -1.37 -16.93 56.25
C VAL A 31 -0.62 -15.88 57.10
N LEU A 32 0.66 -15.70 56.81
CA LEU A 32 1.43 -14.53 57.28
C LEU A 32 0.96 -13.30 56.52
N ALA A 33 0.34 -12.36 57.25
CA ALA A 33 -0.03 -11.05 56.74
C ALA A 33 1.22 -10.28 56.33
N GLY A 34 1.42 -10.10 55.01
CA GLY A 34 2.42 -9.20 54.47
C GLY A 34 1.97 -7.73 54.64
N PRO A 35 2.94 -6.78 54.68
CA PRO A 35 2.62 -5.37 54.97
C PRO A 35 1.68 -4.78 53.91
N ALA A 36 0.70 -4.06 54.36
CA ALA A 36 -0.27 -3.35 53.55
C ALA A 36 0.43 -2.36 52.61
N ARG A 37 0.23 -2.53 51.29
CA ARG A 37 0.61 -1.56 50.28
C ARG A 37 -0.21 -0.27 50.51
N PRO A 38 0.43 0.91 50.57
CA PRO A 38 -0.34 2.15 50.64
C PRO A 38 -1.17 2.31 49.36
N ALA A 39 -2.45 2.50 49.49
CA ALA A 39 -3.37 2.86 48.43
C ALA A 39 -3.09 4.29 47.97
N GLY A 40 -2.09 4.45 47.11
CA GLY A 40 -1.88 5.68 46.32
C GLY A 40 -2.81 5.62 45.10
N ALA A 41 -4.06 6.01 45.26
CA ALA A 41 -4.93 6.36 44.15
C ALA A 41 -4.45 7.65 43.51
N GLY A 42 -3.35 7.55 42.77
CA GLY A 42 -2.97 8.57 41.81
C GLY A 42 -4.03 8.57 40.72
N THR A 43 -4.88 9.58 40.70
CA THR A 43 -5.75 9.90 39.57
C THR A 43 -4.84 10.07 38.36
N ARG A 44 -4.72 9.02 37.50
CA ARG A 44 -4.12 9.15 36.17
C ARG A 44 -4.92 10.24 35.48
N ARG A 45 -4.30 11.42 35.31
CA ARG A 45 -4.80 12.42 34.38
C ARG A 45 -5.12 11.69 33.08
N PRO A 46 -6.32 11.88 32.49
CA PRO A 46 -6.60 11.30 31.19
C PRO A 46 -5.47 11.71 30.24
N ALA A 47 -4.80 10.73 29.63
CA ALA A 47 -3.72 10.98 28.71
C ALA A 47 -4.26 11.93 27.64
N VAL A 48 -3.67 13.12 27.53
CA VAL A 48 -4.10 14.11 26.54
C VAL A 48 -3.89 13.48 25.15
N ARG A 49 -4.99 13.24 24.44
CA ARG A 49 -4.96 12.67 23.09
C ARG A 49 -4.32 13.70 22.15
N PRO A 50 -3.15 13.44 21.56
CA PRO A 50 -2.49 14.41 20.70
C PRO A 50 -3.36 14.75 19.49
N ARG A 51 -3.39 16.03 19.11
CA ARG A 51 -4.00 16.51 17.88
C ARG A 51 -2.97 16.34 16.76
N VAL A 52 -3.32 15.63 15.69
CA VAL A 52 -2.44 15.40 14.55
C VAL A 52 -3.10 15.89 13.27
N ALA A 53 -2.43 16.75 12.53
CA ALA A 53 -2.82 17.12 11.18
C ALA A 53 -2.01 16.29 10.18
N VAL A 54 -2.69 15.55 9.30
CA VAL A 54 -2.07 14.78 8.22
C VAL A 54 -2.44 15.44 6.90
N VAL A 55 -1.45 15.85 6.11
CA VAL A 55 -1.63 16.51 4.82
C VAL A 55 -1.32 15.53 3.69
N GLY A 56 -2.32 15.25 2.85
CA GLY A 56 -2.29 14.28 1.76
C GLY A 56 -3.08 13.01 2.09
N ALA A 57 -4.17 12.77 1.34
CA ALA A 57 -5.01 11.58 1.45
C ALA A 57 -4.65 10.50 0.40
N GLY A 58 -3.39 10.48 -0.04
CA GLY A 58 -2.79 9.35 -0.75
C GLY A 58 -2.61 8.16 0.17
N VAL A 59 -2.05 7.07 -0.35
CA VAL A 59 -1.89 5.81 0.41
C VAL A 59 -1.07 5.99 1.69
N PHE A 60 -0.01 6.80 1.69
CA PHE A 60 0.82 7.02 2.88
C PHE A 60 0.09 7.84 3.93
N GLY A 61 -0.43 9.01 3.56
CA GLY A 61 -1.13 9.87 4.52
C GLY A 61 -2.45 9.29 4.99
N GLY A 62 -3.22 8.65 4.12
CA GLY A 62 -4.47 8.00 4.48
C GLY A 62 -4.27 6.91 5.54
N PHE A 63 -3.35 5.96 5.31
CA PHE A 63 -3.06 4.92 6.30
C PHE A 63 -2.39 5.45 7.56
N THR A 64 -1.56 6.49 7.46
CA THR A 64 -1.02 7.18 8.65
C THR A 64 -2.14 7.78 9.49
N ALA A 65 -3.08 8.49 8.87
CA ALA A 65 -4.22 9.05 9.57
C ALA A 65 -5.08 7.96 10.24
N LEU A 66 -5.37 6.86 9.53
CA LEU A 66 -6.13 5.73 10.04
C LEU A 66 -5.44 5.06 11.23
N SER A 67 -4.13 4.80 11.14
CA SER A 67 -3.34 4.20 12.23
C SER A 67 -3.30 5.10 13.46
N LEU A 68 -3.18 6.43 13.28
CA LEU A 68 -3.19 7.40 14.36
C LEU A 68 -4.56 7.46 15.05
N VAL A 69 -5.67 7.46 14.30
CA VAL A 69 -7.04 7.41 14.86
C VAL A 69 -7.21 6.16 15.72
N ARG A 70 -6.81 4.99 15.21
CA ARG A 70 -6.90 3.70 15.92
C ARG A 70 -6.08 3.65 17.19
N ARG A 71 -5.02 4.47 17.28
CA ARG A 71 -4.19 4.62 18.48
C ARG A 71 -4.66 5.75 19.39
N GLY A 72 -5.83 6.35 19.10
CA GLY A 72 -6.51 7.31 19.96
C GLY A 72 -6.11 8.77 19.77
N ALA A 73 -5.30 9.12 18.75
CA ALA A 73 -5.03 10.51 18.40
C ALA A 73 -6.29 11.21 17.85
N ARG A 74 -6.37 12.53 18.00
CA ARG A 74 -7.36 13.38 17.34
C ARG A 74 -6.83 13.81 15.99
N VAL A 75 -7.23 13.15 14.92
CA VAL A 75 -6.67 13.33 13.58
C VAL A 75 -7.57 14.21 12.71
N THR A 76 -6.95 15.16 12.00
CA THR A 76 -7.56 15.84 10.85
C THR A 76 -6.74 15.50 9.61
N LEU A 77 -7.32 14.75 8.67
CA LEU A 77 -6.76 14.47 7.37
C LEU A 77 -7.17 15.56 6.39
N VAL A 78 -6.20 16.17 5.70
CA VAL A 78 -6.42 17.28 4.77
C VAL A 78 -5.91 16.89 3.38
N ASP A 79 -6.68 17.12 2.33
CA ASP A 79 -6.26 16.90 0.94
C ASP A 79 -6.90 17.88 0.00
N ALA A 80 -6.13 18.37 -0.97
CA ALA A 80 -6.60 19.40 -1.91
C ALA A 80 -7.68 18.89 -2.88
N TRP A 81 -7.56 17.65 -3.35
CA TRP A 81 -8.40 17.10 -4.43
C TRP A 81 -9.20 15.86 -4.03
N GLY A 82 -8.92 15.28 -2.87
CA GLY A 82 -9.57 14.10 -2.33
C GLY A 82 -8.78 12.80 -2.53
N PRO A 83 -9.18 11.73 -1.80
CA PRO A 83 -8.47 10.46 -1.83
C PRO A 83 -8.57 9.79 -3.20
N GLY A 84 -7.45 9.25 -3.70
CA GLY A 84 -7.41 8.55 -4.98
C GLY A 84 -7.70 9.41 -6.20
N ASN A 85 -7.54 10.74 -6.10
CA ASN A 85 -7.73 11.65 -7.23
C ASN A 85 -6.69 11.40 -8.34
N SER A 86 -7.02 11.79 -9.58
CA SER A 86 -6.19 11.53 -10.77
C SER A 86 -4.85 12.27 -10.79
N ARG A 87 -4.67 13.30 -9.95
CA ARG A 87 -3.41 14.04 -9.84
C ARG A 87 -2.43 13.37 -8.89
N ALA A 88 -2.89 12.51 -7.98
CA ALA A 88 -2.03 11.83 -7.01
C ALA A 88 -1.32 10.63 -7.62
N SER A 89 -0.12 10.30 -7.15
CA SER A 89 0.58 9.03 -7.48
C SER A 89 -0.25 7.80 -7.10
N SER A 90 -1.14 7.93 -6.10
CA SER A 90 -2.11 6.90 -5.68
C SER A 90 -3.39 6.88 -6.53
N GLY A 91 -3.52 7.74 -7.54
CA GLY A 91 -4.79 8.00 -8.27
C GLY A 91 -5.13 7.00 -9.38
N GLY A 92 -4.29 6.02 -9.65
CA GLY A 92 -4.61 4.97 -10.64
C GLY A 92 -5.57 3.92 -10.10
N GLU A 93 -6.12 3.08 -10.98
CA GLU A 93 -7.11 2.07 -10.59
C GLU A 93 -6.48 0.91 -9.82
N THR A 94 -5.33 0.44 -10.27
CA THR A 94 -4.67 -0.74 -9.73
C THR A 94 -3.19 -0.49 -9.46
N ARG A 95 -2.61 -1.22 -8.49
CA ARG A 95 -1.18 -1.23 -8.14
C ARG A 95 -0.72 -2.65 -7.83
N VAL A 96 0.44 -3.02 -8.30
CA VAL A 96 1.04 -4.33 -7.99
C VAL A 96 1.43 -4.41 -6.52
N ILE A 97 1.15 -5.56 -5.89
CA ILE A 97 1.70 -5.96 -4.60
C ILE A 97 2.55 -7.20 -4.79
N ARG A 98 3.83 -7.11 -4.44
CA ARG A 98 4.87 -8.11 -4.66
C ARG A 98 5.97 -8.00 -3.61
N ALA A 99 6.75 -9.05 -3.40
CA ALA A 99 7.81 -9.10 -2.41
C ALA A 99 9.22 -9.32 -2.98
N ILE A 100 9.39 -9.48 -4.29
CA ILE A 100 10.72 -9.47 -4.92
C ILE A 100 11.29 -8.05 -4.84
N TYR A 101 12.35 -7.88 -4.02
CA TYR A 101 13.04 -6.62 -3.73
C TYR A 101 14.57 -6.73 -3.77
N GLY A 102 15.11 -7.68 -4.54
CA GLY A 102 16.56 -7.91 -4.57
C GLY A 102 17.09 -8.25 -3.17
N PRO A 103 18.21 -7.67 -2.74
CA PRO A 103 18.81 -7.94 -1.43
C PRO A 103 18.15 -7.17 -0.27
N HIS A 104 17.11 -6.40 -0.51
CA HIS A 104 16.55 -5.46 0.46
C HIS A 104 15.53 -6.12 1.41
N ARG A 105 16.01 -6.85 2.43
CA ARG A 105 15.21 -7.54 3.45
C ARG A 105 14.12 -6.66 4.08
N ILE A 106 14.44 -5.40 4.39
CA ILE A 106 13.49 -4.47 5.02
C ILE A 106 12.20 -4.31 4.21
N TYR A 107 12.30 -4.27 2.88
CA TYR A 107 11.11 -4.17 2.03
C TYR A 107 10.32 -5.47 1.96
N VAL A 108 10.99 -6.63 2.00
CA VAL A 108 10.30 -7.93 2.07
C VAL A 108 9.49 -8.01 3.37
N GLU A 109 10.09 -7.68 4.52
CA GLU A 109 9.42 -7.65 5.82
C GLU A 109 8.24 -6.67 5.84
N MET A 110 8.41 -5.48 5.24
CA MET A 110 7.32 -4.51 5.10
C MET A 110 6.19 -5.03 4.21
N VAL A 111 6.47 -5.83 3.16
CA VAL A 111 5.41 -6.46 2.35
C VAL A 111 4.67 -7.52 3.14
N VAL A 112 5.37 -8.36 3.92
CA VAL A 112 4.72 -9.35 4.80
C VAL A 112 3.75 -8.67 5.77
N GLN A 113 4.21 -7.60 6.44
CA GLN A 113 3.35 -6.79 7.30
C GLN A 113 2.19 -6.18 6.51
N ALA A 114 2.45 -5.61 5.34
CA ALA A 114 1.43 -4.99 4.50
C ALA A 114 0.36 -6.00 4.05
N LEU A 115 0.74 -7.20 3.61
CA LEU A 115 -0.21 -8.25 3.21
C LEU A 115 -1.18 -8.61 4.33
N ARG A 116 -0.68 -8.72 5.58
CA ARG A 116 -1.52 -8.95 6.76
C ARG A 116 -2.47 -7.77 6.98
N LEU A 117 -1.93 -6.55 6.99
CA LEU A 117 -2.70 -5.33 7.25
C LEU A 117 -3.72 -5.03 6.14
N TRP A 118 -3.42 -5.33 4.87
CA TRP A 118 -4.39 -5.21 3.78
C TRP A 118 -5.61 -6.10 4.03
N ARG A 119 -5.41 -7.38 4.39
CA ARG A 119 -6.50 -8.32 4.70
C ARG A 119 -7.31 -7.89 5.92
N GLU A 120 -6.65 -7.40 6.98
CA GLU A 120 -7.33 -6.86 8.16
C GLU A 120 -8.21 -5.64 7.84
N ASN A 121 -7.72 -4.75 6.95
CA ASN A 121 -8.49 -3.59 6.52
C ASN A 121 -9.65 -3.99 5.60
N GLU A 122 -9.47 -4.94 4.69
CA GLU A 122 -10.56 -5.51 3.88
C GLU A 122 -11.70 -6.02 4.76
N ALA A 123 -11.36 -6.81 5.79
CA ALA A 123 -12.35 -7.33 6.73
C ALA A 123 -13.10 -6.20 7.47
N ARG A 124 -12.40 -5.12 7.86
CA ARG A 124 -13.00 -3.95 8.52
C ARG A 124 -13.88 -3.11 7.59
N PHE A 125 -13.46 -2.98 6.33
CA PHE A 125 -14.19 -2.21 5.32
C PHE A 125 -15.34 -3.01 4.69
N GLY A 126 -15.34 -4.33 4.82
CA GLY A 126 -16.32 -5.21 4.16
C GLY A 126 -16.17 -5.23 2.63
N GLN A 127 -14.97 -4.95 2.12
CA GLN A 127 -14.69 -4.90 0.68
C GLN A 127 -13.33 -5.51 0.35
N THR A 128 -13.28 -6.26 -0.74
CA THR A 128 -12.03 -6.81 -1.28
C THR A 128 -11.26 -5.73 -2.02
N LEU A 129 -10.03 -5.49 -1.61
CA LEU A 129 -9.10 -4.51 -2.18
C LEU A 129 -7.85 -5.17 -2.77
N TYR A 130 -7.44 -6.30 -2.20
CA TYR A 130 -6.32 -7.11 -2.64
C TYR A 130 -6.82 -8.32 -3.46
N ARG A 131 -6.39 -8.37 -4.72
CA ARG A 131 -6.64 -9.48 -5.64
C ARG A 131 -5.38 -10.36 -5.68
N LYS A 132 -5.48 -11.54 -5.10
CA LYS A 132 -4.38 -12.52 -5.03
C LYS A 132 -4.30 -13.32 -6.34
N THR A 133 -3.79 -12.70 -7.39
CA THR A 133 -3.60 -13.34 -8.71
C THR A 133 -2.22 -13.98 -8.87
N GLY A 134 -1.31 -13.72 -7.95
CA GLY A 134 0.13 -13.95 -8.13
C GLY A 134 0.77 -12.85 -8.96
N VAL A 135 2.12 -12.89 -9.02
CA VAL A 135 2.94 -12.09 -9.93
C VAL A 135 3.92 -12.99 -10.66
N LEU A 136 3.83 -13.00 -11.97
CA LEU A 136 4.69 -13.77 -12.88
C LEU A 136 5.87 -12.88 -13.31
N TRP A 137 7.04 -13.15 -12.78
CA TRP A 137 8.29 -12.51 -13.18
C TRP A 137 8.91 -13.28 -14.34
N MET A 138 9.22 -12.58 -15.40
CA MET A 138 9.94 -13.06 -16.57
C MET A 138 11.26 -12.30 -16.66
N THR A 139 12.40 -12.99 -16.50
CA THR A 139 13.70 -12.34 -16.48
C THR A 139 14.53 -12.71 -17.70
N GLY A 140 15.35 -11.78 -18.17
CA GLY A 140 16.34 -11.98 -19.20
C GLY A 140 17.63 -12.63 -18.68
N ARG A 141 18.77 -12.28 -19.26
CA ARG A 141 20.08 -12.84 -18.88
C ARG A 141 20.52 -12.48 -17.49
N ASP A 142 20.26 -11.24 -17.06
CA ASP A 142 20.52 -10.80 -15.69
C ASP A 142 19.28 -11.02 -14.84
N ASP A 143 19.37 -12.00 -13.96
CA ASP A 143 18.33 -12.36 -12.97
C ASP A 143 18.84 -12.18 -11.53
N SER A 144 19.96 -11.44 -11.37
CA SER A 144 20.63 -11.25 -10.08
C SER A 144 19.73 -10.64 -9.02
N PHE A 145 18.87 -9.71 -9.41
CA PHE A 145 17.91 -9.05 -8.54
C PHE A 145 16.85 -10.03 -8.01
N GLU A 146 16.25 -10.81 -8.89
CA GLU A 146 15.25 -11.80 -8.50
C GLU A 146 15.87 -12.92 -7.67
N ARG A 147 17.02 -13.45 -8.06
CA ARG A 147 17.73 -14.48 -7.29
C ARG A 147 18.09 -14.03 -5.88
N ALA A 148 18.53 -12.79 -5.72
CA ALA A 148 18.85 -12.24 -4.40
C ALA A 148 17.61 -12.16 -3.50
N SER A 149 16.42 -12.11 -4.07
CA SER A 149 15.15 -12.10 -3.31
C SER A 149 14.73 -13.47 -2.81
N LEU A 150 15.05 -14.56 -3.52
CA LEU A 150 14.49 -15.89 -3.22
C LEU A 150 14.79 -16.40 -1.80
N PRO A 151 16.01 -16.26 -1.25
CA PRO A 151 16.27 -16.61 0.14
C PRO A 151 15.40 -15.79 1.11
N LEU A 152 15.22 -14.50 0.83
CA LEU A 152 14.42 -13.61 1.67
C LEU A 152 12.93 -13.97 1.64
N LEU A 153 12.39 -14.39 0.50
CA LEU A 153 11.02 -14.89 0.39
C LEU A 153 10.83 -16.17 1.21
N ARG A 154 11.79 -17.13 1.12
CA ARG A 154 11.75 -18.38 1.93
C ARG A 154 11.77 -18.07 3.42
N ASP A 155 12.72 -17.23 3.87
CA ASP A 155 12.82 -16.81 5.28
C ASP A 155 11.53 -16.14 5.78
N ALA A 156 10.88 -15.38 4.92
CA ALA A 156 9.64 -14.67 5.21
C ALA A 156 8.38 -15.56 5.11
N GLY A 157 8.52 -16.83 4.71
CA GLY A 157 7.40 -17.76 4.53
C GLY A 157 6.47 -17.40 3.37
N LEU A 158 6.94 -16.62 2.38
CA LEU A 158 6.17 -16.26 1.20
C LEU A 158 6.29 -17.34 0.12
N ALA A 159 5.14 -17.78 -0.36
CA ALA A 159 5.09 -18.86 -1.36
C ALA A 159 5.46 -18.36 -2.76
N PHE A 160 6.40 -19.04 -3.40
CA PHE A 160 6.77 -18.82 -4.79
C PHE A 160 7.10 -20.15 -5.49
N GLU A 161 7.17 -20.09 -6.81
CA GLU A 161 7.51 -21.21 -7.68
C GLU A 161 8.48 -20.75 -8.75
N GLU A 162 9.55 -21.50 -8.98
CA GLU A 162 10.45 -21.28 -10.11
C GLU A 162 10.02 -22.21 -11.24
N LEU A 163 9.80 -21.67 -12.42
CA LEU A 163 9.36 -22.39 -13.62
C LEU A 163 10.44 -22.28 -14.69
N SER A 164 10.64 -23.36 -15.44
CA SER A 164 11.36 -23.22 -16.72
C SER A 164 10.52 -22.40 -17.71
N PRO A 165 11.13 -21.71 -18.70
CA PRO A 165 10.38 -21.04 -19.75
C PRO A 165 9.42 -21.97 -20.49
N ALA A 166 9.77 -23.25 -20.64
CA ALA A 166 8.93 -24.27 -21.30
C ALA A 166 7.69 -24.61 -20.45
N ASP A 167 7.87 -24.82 -19.14
CA ASP A 167 6.73 -25.07 -18.23
C ASP A 167 5.81 -23.86 -18.13
N ALA A 168 6.41 -22.67 -18.11
CA ALA A 168 5.64 -21.43 -18.10
C ALA A 168 4.84 -21.25 -19.40
N ALA A 169 5.41 -21.56 -20.57
CA ALA A 169 4.72 -21.49 -21.84
C ALA A 169 3.57 -22.51 -21.94
N ALA A 170 3.77 -23.71 -21.39
CA ALA A 170 2.69 -24.72 -21.33
C ALA A 170 1.55 -24.26 -20.42
N ARG A 171 1.86 -23.57 -19.31
CA ARG A 171 0.88 -23.08 -18.33
C ARG A 171 0.17 -21.80 -18.77
N TYR A 172 0.87 -20.91 -19.47
CA TYR A 172 0.39 -19.61 -19.94
C TYR A 172 0.59 -19.45 -21.45
N PRO A 173 -0.13 -20.24 -22.28
CA PRO A 173 0.09 -20.26 -23.74
C PRO A 173 -0.22 -18.92 -24.43
N GLN A 174 -0.88 -17.99 -23.76
CA GLN A 174 -1.14 -16.64 -24.25
C GLN A 174 0.08 -15.70 -24.10
N VAL A 175 1.15 -16.15 -23.39
CA VAL A 175 2.36 -15.37 -23.15
C VAL A 175 3.50 -15.95 -23.98
N SER A 176 4.23 -15.08 -24.71
CA SER A 176 5.50 -15.45 -25.37
C SER A 176 6.63 -15.34 -24.35
N PHE A 177 7.37 -16.43 -24.16
CA PHE A 177 8.56 -16.47 -23.31
C PHE A 177 9.88 -16.36 -24.12
N GLU A 178 9.80 -15.86 -25.35
CA GLU A 178 10.98 -15.61 -26.16
C GLU A 178 11.97 -14.67 -25.44
N GLY A 179 13.25 -15.09 -25.36
CA GLY A 179 14.31 -14.34 -24.67
C GLY A 179 14.24 -14.38 -23.13
N VAL A 180 13.28 -15.09 -22.56
CA VAL A 180 13.18 -15.30 -21.11
C VAL A 180 14.07 -16.47 -20.70
N THR A 181 14.87 -16.28 -19.65
CA THR A 181 15.79 -17.31 -19.14
C THR A 181 15.30 -17.93 -17.83
N ARG A 182 14.52 -17.19 -17.06
CA ARG A 182 13.92 -17.65 -15.79
C ARG A 182 12.52 -17.07 -15.61
N VAL A 183 11.66 -17.87 -15.00
CA VAL A 183 10.32 -17.45 -14.61
C VAL A 183 10.12 -17.72 -13.12
N ILE A 184 9.61 -16.74 -12.38
CA ILE A 184 9.26 -16.87 -10.97
C ILE A 184 7.81 -16.45 -10.79
N LEU A 185 7.01 -17.32 -10.18
CA LEU A 185 5.64 -16.99 -9.78
C LEU A 185 5.58 -16.75 -8.27
N GLU A 186 5.45 -15.49 -7.87
CA GLU A 186 5.11 -15.14 -6.48
C GLU A 186 3.62 -15.45 -6.24
N LYS A 187 3.32 -16.45 -5.38
CA LYS A 187 1.93 -16.92 -5.16
C LYS A 187 1.15 -16.03 -4.18
N ASP A 188 1.85 -15.39 -3.23
CA ASP A 188 1.26 -14.47 -2.25
C ASP A 188 1.32 -13.01 -2.72
N ALA A 189 1.31 -12.79 -4.01
CA ALA A 189 1.37 -11.50 -4.67
C ALA A 189 0.10 -11.26 -5.52
N GLY A 190 0.04 -10.12 -6.21
CA GLY A 190 -1.09 -9.77 -7.06
C GLY A 190 -1.22 -8.27 -7.24
N TYR A 191 -2.44 -7.73 -7.10
CA TYR A 191 -2.66 -6.31 -7.22
C TYR A 191 -3.70 -5.77 -6.23
N LEU A 192 -3.67 -4.46 -6.05
CA LEU A 192 -4.54 -3.70 -5.15
C LEU A 192 -5.44 -2.77 -5.97
N LEU A 193 -6.71 -2.62 -5.59
CA LEU A 193 -7.64 -1.65 -6.14
C LEU A 193 -7.35 -0.27 -5.54
N ALA A 194 -6.40 0.45 -6.13
CA ALA A 194 -5.72 1.58 -5.51
C ALA A 194 -6.62 2.78 -5.22
N ARG A 195 -7.41 3.24 -6.19
CA ARG A 195 -8.34 4.36 -6.01
C ARG A 195 -9.38 4.06 -4.94
N ARG A 196 -10.00 2.87 -5.03
CA ARG A 196 -10.99 2.39 -4.07
C ARG A 196 -10.38 2.29 -2.67
N SER A 197 -9.14 1.79 -2.56
CA SER A 197 -8.43 1.72 -1.29
C SER A 197 -8.27 3.09 -0.63
N CYS A 198 -7.82 4.10 -1.37
CA CYS A 198 -7.66 5.45 -0.80
C CYS A 198 -8.99 6.03 -0.32
N GLN A 199 -10.08 5.79 -1.04
CA GLN A 199 -11.44 6.24 -0.67
C GLN A 199 -11.90 5.57 0.62
N LEU A 200 -11.83 4.24 0.70
CA LEU A 200 -12.23 3.48 1.87
C LEU A 200 -11.37 3.77 3.10
N VAL A 201 -10.08 4.04 2.91
CA VAL A 201 -9.19 4.44 4.02
C VAL A 201 -9.63 5.80 4.58
N MET A 202 -9.95 6.78 3.74
CA MET A 202 -10.48 8.07 4.19
C MET A 202 -11.83 7.92 4.91
N GLU A 203 -12.75 7.13 4.35
CA GLU A 203 -14.03 6.81 4.98
C GLU A 203 -13.81 6.12 6.34
N GLY A 204 -12.84 5.21 6.43
CA GLY A 204 -12.42 4.56 7.66
C GLY A 204 -11.92 5.56 8.71
N VAL A 205 -11.10 6.55 8.29
CA VAL A 205 -10.66 7.64 9.17
C VAL A 205 -11.85 8.37 9.77
N GLN A 206 -12.86 8.73 8.97
CA GLN A 206 -14.05 9.43 9.43
C GLN A 206 -14.93 8.54 10.34
N LYS A 207 -15.17 7.30 9.92
CA LYS A 207 -15.98 6.32 10.67
C LYS A 207 -15.38 5.99 12.04
N GLU A 208 -14.05 5.98 12.13
CA GLU A 208 -13.32 5.69 13.38
C GLU A 208 -13.06 6.97 14.22
N GLY A 209 -13.66 8.13 13.85
CA GLY A 209 -13.68 9.37 14.65
C GLY A 209 -12.64 10.42 14.28
N GLY A 210 -11.90 10.26 13.17
CA GLY A 210 -11.08 11.31 12.57
C GLY A 210 -11.90 12.30 11.76
N ALA A 211 -11.35 13.47 11.50
CA ALA A 211 -11.93 14.48 10.61
C ALA A 211 -11.27 14.45 9.23
N TYR A 212 -12.04 14.74 8.19
CA TYR A 212 -11.51 14.97 6.84
C TYR A 212 -11.88 16.36 6.34
N ARG A 213 -10.91 17.07 5.74
CA ARG A 213 -11.11 18.40 5.13
C ARG A 213 -10.56 18.40 3.70
N ARG A 214 -11.39 18.80 2.76
CA ARG A 214 -10.96 19.04 1.37
C ARG A 214 -10.48 20.48 1.23
N ALA A 215 -9.18 20.67 1.35
CA ALA A 215 -8.51 21.97 1.20
C ALA A 215 -7.03 21.77 0.88
N SER A 216 -6.41 22.72 0.17
CA SER A 216 -4.95 22.79 0.11
C SER A 216 -4.44 23.30 1.45
N ALA A 217 -3.25 22.83 1.85
CA ALA A 217 -2.61 23.25 3.08
C ALA A 217 -1.20 23.77 2.81
N ALA A 218 -0.85 24.92 3.35
CA ALA A 218 0.50 25.42 3.41
C ALA A 218 1.06 25.25 4.83
N PRO A 219 2.36 24.93 4.98
CA PRO A 219 3.02 24.85 6.27
C PRO A 219 2.89 26.16 7.05
N GLY A 220 2.79 26.06 8.38
CA GLY A 220 2.91 27.20 9.26
C GLY A 220 4.37 27.66 9.40
N SER A 221 4.58 28.81 10.06
CA SER A 221 5.92 29.30 10.38
C SER A 221 6.66 28.29 11.27
N ILE A 222 7.95 28.10 10.99
CA ILE A 222 8.84 27.27 11.82
C ILE A 222 9.56 28.22 12.81
N GLY A 223 9.40 27.94 14.09
CA GLY A 223 10.04 28.70 15.17
C GLY A 223 10.69 27.80 16.22
N LYS A 224 11.12 28.34 17.32
CA LYS A 224 11.77 27.61 18.43
C LYS A 224 10.89 26.50 19.02
N GLU A 225 9.58 26.68 19.00
CA GLU A 225 8.60 25.70 19.50
C GLU A 225 8.15 24.68 18.46
N GLY A 226 8.73 24.73 17.26
CA GLY A 226 8.38 23.87 16.13
C GLY A 226 7.54 24.59 15.07
N MET A 227 6.74 23.82 14.32
CA MET A 227 5.84 24.32 13.28
C MET A 227 4.53 24.82 13.90
N GLY A 228 4.13 26.02 13.52
CA GLY A 228 2.84 26.61 13.86
C GLY A 228 1.67 26.07 13.02
N PRO A 229 0.45 26.64 13.20
CA PRO A 229 -0.75 26.18 12.50
C PRO A 229 -0.63 26.22 10.98
N LEU A 230 -1.15 25.19 10.30
CA LEU A 230 -1.27 25.17 8.84
C LEU A 230 -2.23 26.28 8.37
N HIS A 231 -1.95 26.82 7.19
CA HIS A 231 -2.85 27.73 6.48
C HIS A 231 -3.62 26.93 5.41
N LEU A 232 -4.94 26.93 5.49
CA LEU A 232 -5.79 26.20 4.53
C LEU A 232 -6.34 27.15 3.46
N SER A 233 -6.60 26.60 2.26
CA SER A 233 -7.11 27.38 1.13
C SER A 233 -8.50 27.98 1.35
N ASP A 234 -9.23 27.53 2.35
CA ASP A 234 -10.52 28.11 2.79
C ASP A 234 -10.35 29.30 3.75
N GLY A 235 -9.13 29.80 3.92
CA GLY A 235 -8.79 30.94 4.81
C GLY A 235 -8.65 30.57 6.27
N THR A 236 -8.93 29.34 6.68
CA THR A 236 -8.82 28.91 8.07
C THR A 236 -7.40 28.45 8.42
N ARG A 237 -7.12 28.41 9.74
CA ARG A 237 -5.90 27.83 10.29
C ARG A 237 -6.20 26.51 10.99
N LEU A 238 -5.32 25.52 10.82
CA LEU A 238 -5.41 24.24 11.49
C LEU A 238 -4.25 24.07 12.46
N ALA A 239 -4.53 24.22 13.76
CA ALA A 239 -3.55 24.01 14.83
C ALA A 239 -3.57 22.53 15.26
N ALA A 240 -2.39 21.92 15.34
CA ALA A 240 -2.19 20.57 15.83
C ALA A 240 -0.92 20.51 16.71
N ASP A 241 -0.79 19.42 17.46
CA ASP A 241 0.41 19.17 18.28
C ASP A 241 1.50 18.49 17.43
N GLN A 242 1.09 17.77 16.36
CA GLN A 242 1.97 17.12 15.39
C GLN A 242 1.42 17.32 13.96
N TYR A 243 2.32 17.45 13.00
CA TYR A 243 2.01 17.62 11.58
C TYR A 243 2.70 16.53 10.76
N VAL A 244 1.98 15.87 9.86
CA VAL A 244 2.53 14.88 8.94
C VAL A 244 2.27 15.32 7.51
N PHE A 245 3.32 15.44 6.72
CA PHE A 245 3.24 15.83 5.31
C PHE A 245 3.50 14.61 4.43
N ALA A 246 2.43 14.05 3.88
CA ALA A 246 2.43 12.93 2.94
C ALA A 246 1.94 13.38 1.56
N CYS A 247 2.51 14.51 1.08
CA CYS A 247 2.02 15.27 -0.07
C CYS A 247 2.53 14.73 -1.41
N GLY A 248 3.20 13.57 -1.44
CA GLY A 248 3.66 12.94 -2.66
C GLY A 248 4.56 13.85 -3.50
N PRO A 249 4.26 14.00 -4.81
CA PRO A 249 5.09 14.80 -5.73
C PRO A 249 5.26 16.27 -5.33
N TRP A 250 4.39 16.80 -4.47
CA TRP A 250 4.46 18.20 -4.01
C TRP A 250 5.42 18.41 -2.84
N LEU A 251 5.96 17.34 -2.20
CA LEU A 251 6.84 17.47 -1.03
C LEU A 251 8.06 18.34 -1.28
N GLY A 252 8.74 18.17 -2.43
CA GLY A 252 9.90 18.98 -2.78
C GLY A 252 9.59 20.47 -2.94
N ARG A 253 8.40 20.80 -3.44
CA ARG A 253 7.93 22.19 -3.58
C ARG A 253 7.50 22.79 -2.23
N MET A 254 6.88 21.96 -1.39
CA MET A 254 6.41 22.40 -0.07
C MET A 254 7.57 22.67 0.90
N PHE A 255 8.67 21.94 0.78
CA PHE A 255 9.86 22.06 1.61
C PHE A 255 11.14 22.09 0.74
N PRO A 256 11.35 23.15 -0.06
CA PRO A 256 12.43 23.18 -1.05
C PRO A 256 13.82 23.04 -0.43
N GLU A 257 14.07 23.61 0.74
CA GLU A 257 15.36 23.53 1.42
C GLU A 257 15.64 22.16 2.04
N ALA A 258 14.61 21.52 2.61
CA ALA A 258 14.78 20.24 3.30
C ALA A 258 14.62 19.02 2.37
N VAL A 259 13.74 19.10 1.38
CA VAL A 259 13.26 17.95 0.58
C VAL A 259 13.45 18.18 -0.92
N GLY A 260 13.59 19.43 -1.40
CA GLY A 260 13.55 19.77 -2.83
C GLY A 260 14.49 18.98 -3.74
N GLY A 261 15.72 18.69 -3.26
CA GLY A 261 16.68 17.86 -3.99
C GLY A 261 16.48 16.33 -3.82
N ARG A 262 15.61 15.93 -2.89
CA ARG A 262 15.42 14.54 -2.46
C ARG A 262 14.14 13.88 -2.94
N VAL A 263 13.22 14.63 -3.50
CA VAL A 263 11.99 14.13 -4.12
C VAL A 263 11.84 14.76 -5.48
N ARG A 264 11.97 13.93 -6.52
CA ARG A 264 11.89 14.36 -7.92
C ARG A 264 10.71 13.68 -8.60
N PRO A 265 9.64 14.41 -8.92
CA PRO A 265 8.55 13.86 -9.70
C PRO A 265 8.99 13.52 -11.11
N THR A 266 8.56 12.35 -11.61
CA THR A 266 8.73 11.95 -13.00
C THR A 266 7.41 11.52 -13.62
N ARG A 267 7.28 11.76 -14.93
CA ARG A 267 6.14 11.37 -15.74
C ARG A 267 6.15 9.86 -15.96
N GLN A 268 5.00 9.22 -15.76
CA GLN A 268 4.79 7.81 -16.05
C GLN A 268 3.53 7.64 -16.87
N GLU A 269 3.54 6.73 -17.84
CA GLU A 269 2.39 6.48 -18.70
C GLU A 269 1.85 5.08 -18.50
N VAL A 270 0.53 4.98 -18.53
CA VAL A 270 -0.19 3.72 -18.33
C VAL A 270 -1.25 3.58 -19.41
N PHE A 271 -1.30 2.41 -20.04
CA PHE A 271 -2.22 2.10 -21.13
C PHE A 271 -3.08 0.89 -20.77
N PHE A 272 -4.33 0.89 -21.21
CA PHE A 272 -5.28 -0.20 -21.05
C PHE A 272 -5.80 -0.61 -22.42
N PHE A 273 -5.65 -1.88 -22.75
CA PHE A 273 -6.07 -2.43 -24.05
C PHE A 273 -7.24 -3.39 -23.87
N GLY A 274 -8.12 -3.40 -24.86
CA GLY A 274 -9.23 -4.35 -24.91
C GLY A 274 -8.71 -5.76 -25.03
N THR A 275 -9.31 -6.70 -24.30
CA THR A 275 -9.05 -8.13 -24.46
C THR A 275 -10.02 -8.72 -25.47
N PRO A 276 -9.65 -9.79 -26.22
CA PRO A 276 -10.54 -10.45 -27.15
C PRO A 276 -11.84 -10.90 -26.46
N ALA A 277 -12.97 -10.64 -27.09
CA ALA A 277 -14.27 -11.01 -26.56
C ALA A 277 -14.39 -12.53 -26.39
N GLY A 278 -14.82 -12.96 -25.19
CA GLY A 278 -14.99 -14.39 -24.88
C GLY A 278 -13.70 -15.16 -24.62
N ASP A 279 -12.53 -14.50 -24.66
CA ASP A 279 -11.25 -15.13 -24.32
C ASP A 279 -10.83 -14.82 -22.86
N PRO A 280 -10.99 -15.76 -21.93
CA PRO A 280 -10.67 -15.55 -20.52
C PRO A 280 -9.17 -15.55 -20.23
N ARG A 281 -8.31 -15.96 -21.18
CA ARG A 281 -6.86 -16.14 -20.96
C ARG A 281 -6.14 -14.84 -20.58
N PHE A 282 -6.73 -13.68 -20.90
CA PHE A 282 -6.18 -12.36 -20.57
C PHE A 282 -6.84 -11.70 -19.36
N GLN A 283 -7.67 -12.44 -18.64
CA GLN A 283 -8.37 -11.97 -17.44
C GLN A 283 -7.65 -12.43 -16.16
N GLU A 284 -7.95 -11.76 -15.03
CA GLU A 284 -7.31 -11.99 -13.73
C GLU A 284 -7.47 -13.43 -13.18
N GLU A 285 -8.49 -14.16 -13.65
CA GLU A 285 -8.71 -15.55 -13.25
C GLU A 285 -7.75 -16.53 -13.94
N SER A 286 -7.18 -16.15 -15.08
CA SER A 286 -6.37 -17.04 -15.92
C SER A 286 -4.92 -16.57 -16.08
N LEU A 287 -4.62 -15.32 -15.76
CA LEU A 287 -3.28 -14.75 -15.89
C LEU A 287 -2.91 -13.97 -14.62
N PRO A 288 -1.77 -14.25 -13.99
CA PRO A 288 -1.24 -13.41 -12.92
C PRO A 288 -0.92 -11.98 -13.39
N VAL A 289 -0.76 -11.05 -12.47
CA VAL A 289 0.04 -9.85 -12.74
C VAL A 289 1.38 -10.30 -13.32
N TRP A 290 1.90 -9.58 -14.28
CA TRP A 290 3.16 -9.96 -14.93
C TRP A 290 4.18 -8.82 -14.90
N VAL A 291 5.45 -9.20 -14.82
CA VAL A 291 6.61 -8.30 -14.88
C VAL A 291 7.60 -8.91 -15.87
N ASP A 292 7.91 -8.18 -16.93
CA ASP A 292 8.97 -8.51 -17.90
C ASP A 292 10.20 -7.67 -17.56
N HIS A 293 11.19 -8.30 -16.90
CA HIS A 293 12.42 -7.68 -16.47
C HIS A 293 13.56 -8.09 -17.41
N GLY A 294 13.62 -7.41 -18.57
CA GLY A 294 14.75 -7.47 -19.51
C GLY A 294 15.67 -6.27 -19.30
N ASP A 295 15.99 -5.56 -20.40
CA ASP A 295 16.80 -4.32 -20.34
C ASP A 295 16.09 -3.20 -19.56
N ARG A 296 14.78 -3.29 -19.45
CA ARG A 296 13.92 -2.42 -18.66
C ARG A 296 12.78 -3.24 -18.06
N ILE A 297 12.14 -2.70 -17.03
CA ILE A 297 10.97 -3.33 -16.41
C ILE A 297 9.71 -2.81 -17.11
N VAL A 298 8.99 -3.72 -17.77
CA VAL A 298 7.61 -3.49 -18.22
C VAL A 298 6.70 -4.42 -17.44
N TYR A 299 5.61 -3.89 -16.93
CA TYR A 299 4.68 -4.68 -16.13
C TYR A 299 3.24 -4.45 -16.54
N GLY A 300 2.38 -5.37 -16.17
CA GLY A 300 0.96 -5.20 -16.41
C GLY A 300 0.09 -6.01 -15.48
N ILE A 301 -1.19 -5.69 -15.56
CA ILE A 301 -2.25 -6.32 -14.79
C ILE A 301 -3.27 -6.83 -15.80
N PRO A 302 -3.67 -8.12 -15.75
CA PRO A 302 -4.66 -8.66 -16.65
C PRO A 302 -6.00 -7.94 -16.56
N GLY A 303 -6.87 -8.18 -17.51
CA GLY A 303 -8.22 -7.64 -17.54
C GLY A 303 -8.94 -7.90 -16.23
N ASN A 304 -9.54 -6.87 -15.69
CA ASN A 304 -10.30 -6.93 -14.45
C ASN A 304 -11.41 -5.87 -14.46
N GLU A 305 -12.54 -6.18 -13.86
CA GLU A 305 -13.69 -5.27 -13.74
C GLU A 305 -14.06 -4.54 -15.05
N GLY A 306 -13.84 -5.16 -16.22
CA GLY A 306 -14.13 -4.56 -17.53
C GLY A 306 -13.18 -3.44 -17.98
N ARG A 307 -12.05 -3.21 -17.28
CA ARG A 307 -11.12 -2.10 -17.56
C ARG A 307 -10.11 -2.38 -18.67
N GLY A 308 -10.00 -3.64 -19.10
CA GLY A 308 -9.00 -4.05 -20.08
C GLY A 308 -7.66 -4.44 -19.47
N PHE A 309 -6.74 -4.80 -20.35
CA PHE A 309 -5.39 -5.28 -20.04
C PHE A 309 -4.44 -4.10 -19.86
N LYS A 310 -3.93 -3.93 -18.64
CA LYS A 310 -3.03 -2.83 -18.29
C LYS A 310 -1.59 -3.15 -18.66
N ILE A 311 -0.88 -2.15 -19.18
CA ILE A 311 0.57 -2.17 -19.38
C ILE A 311 1.18 -0.82 -18.99
N ALA A 312 2.36 -0.85 -18.40
CA ALA A 312 3.17 0.32 -18.07
C ALA A 312 4.66 -0.02 -18.11
N ASP A 313 5.47 0.94 -18.53
CA ASP A 313 6.92 0.90 -18.38
C ASP A 313 7.27 1.48 -17.01
N ASP A 314 8.11 0.79 -16.24
CA ASP A 314 8.53 1.22 -14.89
C ASP A 314 9.77 2.12 -14.90
N THR A 315 10.37 2.31 -16.07
CA THR A 315 11.50 3.23 -16.25
C THR A 315 11.09 4.65 -15.85
N HIS A 316 11.91 5.32 -15.06
CA HIS A 316 11.65 6.69 -14.67
C HIS A 316 11.63 7.60 -15.90
N GLY A 317 10.48 8.19 -16.18
CA GLY A 317 10.30 9.14 -17.29
C GLY A 317 10.96 10.50 -17.02
N PRO A 318 10.74 11.50 -17.89
CA PRO A 318 11.25 12.84 -17.71
C PRO A 318 10.71 13.49 -16.43
N ALA A 319 11.40 14.57 -15.99
CA ALA A 319 10.93 15.39 -14.89
C ALA A 319 9.49 15.86 -15.18
N PHE A 320 8.68 15.92 -14.13
CA PHE A 320 7.26 16.21 -14.25
C PHE A 320 6.80 17.22 -13.18
N ASP A 321 6.25 18.35 -13.61
CA ASP A 321 5.58 19.27 -12.71
C ASP A 321 4.13 18.84 -12.48
N PRO A 322 3.75 18.42 -11.26
CA PRO A 322 2.42 17.90 -10.98
C PRO A 322 1.29 18.94 -11.15
N ASP A 323 1.62 20.24 -11.18
CA ASP A 323 0.63 21.33 -11.32
C ASP A 323 0.46 21.81 -12.75
N THR A 324 1.56 21.96 -13.49
CA THR A 324 1.58 22.68 -14.78
C THR A 324 1.73 21.78 -16.01
N ASP A 325 2.38 20.60 -15.88
CA ASP A 325 2.58 19.72 -17.01
C ASP A 325 1.27 19.06 -17.44
N ASP A 326 1.14 18.85 -18.74
CA ASP A 326 -0.03 18.16 -19.31
C ASP A 326 -0.07 16.68 -18.88
N ARG A 327 -1.24 16.11 -18.99
CA ARG A 327 -1.50 14.70 -18.73
C ARG A 327 -2.00 13.97 -19.98
N ILE A 328 -1.48 14.37 -21.12
CA ILE A 328 -1.77 13.77 -22.44
C ILE A 328 -0.71 12.69 -22.68
N PRO A 329 -1.07 11.40 -22.76
CA PRO A 329 -0.12 10.34 -23.07
C PRO A 329 0.59 10.55 -24.41
N SER A 330 1.88 10.23 -24.46
CA SER A 330 2.70 10.40 -25.65
C SER A 330 2.40 9.35 -26.74
N ALA A 331 2.58 9.72 -28.00
CA ALA A 331 2.50 8.79 -29.11
C ALA A 331 3.58 7.70 -29.03
N ASP A 332 4.79 8.07 -28.61
CA ASP A 332 5.92 7.13 -28.45
C ASP A 332 5.67 6.13 -27.32
N GLY A 333 5.12 6.57 -26.19
CA GLY A 333 4.73 5.69 -25.10
C GLY A 333 3.68 4.67 -25.53
N LEU A 334 2.68 5.11 -26.29
CA LEU A 334 1.66 4.21 -26.84
C LEU A 334 2.26 3.23 -27.86
N ALA A 335 3.12 3.70 -28.76
CA ALA A 335 3.81 2.83 -29.73
C ALA A 335 4.68 1.78 -29.04
N SER A 336 5.45 2.18 -28.03
CA SER A 336 6.26 1.28 -27.20
C SER A 336 5.41 0.23 -26.47
N ALA A 337 4.30 0.62 -25.88
CA ALA A 337 3.37 -0.29 -25.22
C ALA A 337 2.79 -1.31 -26.21
N ARG A 338 2.37 -0.88 -27.41
CA ARG A 338 1.85 -1.76 -28.46
C ARG A 338 2.91 -2.77 -28.95
N ALA A 339 4.13 -2.30 -29.18
CA ALA A 339 5.22 -3.17 -29.60
C ALA A 339 5.53 -4.24 -28.54
N HIS A 340 5.52 -3.86 -27.26
CA HIS A 340 5.73 -4.79 -26.15
C HIS A 340 4.59 -5.82 -26.07
N LEU A 341 3.34 -5.39 -26.20
CA LEU A 341 2.19 -6.30 -26.23
C LEU A 341 2.28 -7.29 -27.37
N ALA A 342 2.56 -6.82 -28.59
CA ALA A 342 2.67 -7.69 -29.77
C ALA A 342 3.76 -8.75 -29.59
N ARG A 343 4.88 -8.41 -28.95
CA ARG A 343 5.96 -9.36 -28.64
C ARG A 343 5.60 -10.33 -27.52
N ARG A 344 5.11 -9.84 -26.40
CA ARG A 344 4.93 -10.64 -25.19
C ARG A 344 3.56 -11.33 -25.11
N PHE A 345 2.55 -10.73 -25.70
CA PHE A 345 1.17 -11.20 -25.75
C PHE A 345 0.63 -11.15 -27.19
N PRO A 346 1.06 -12.07 -28.08
CA PRO A 346 0.69 -12.01 -29.51
C PRO A 346 -0.81 -11.92 -29.78
N GLY A 347 -1.64 -12.53 -28.90
CA GLY A 347 -3.10 -12.45 -28.98
C GLY A 347 -3.69 -11.09 -28.68
N LEU A 348 -2.88 -10.14 -28.19
CA LEU A 348 -3.25 -8.73 -28.00
C LEU A 348 -2.61 -7.80 -29.04
N ALA A 349 -1.92 -8.34 -30.05
CA ALA A 349 -1.42 -7.53 -31.16
C ALA A 349 -2.59 -6.83 -31.86
N GLY A 350 -2.53 -5.51 -32.02
CA GLY A 350 -3.61 -4.74 -32.62
C GLY A 350 -4.84 -4.49 -31.71
N ALA A 351 -4.79 -4.90 -30.44
CA ALA A 351 -5.88 -4.67 -29.48
C ALA A 351 -6.26 -3.17 -29.41
N PRO A 352 -7.57 -2.83 -29.29
CA PRO A 352 -8.00 -1.44 -29.18
C PRO A 352 -7.51 -0.83 -27.87
N LEU A 353 -7.06 0.43 -27.95
CA LEU A 353 -6.78 1.22 -26.76
C LEU A 353 -8.10 1.64 -26.13
N LEU A 354 -8.34 1.28 -24.87
CA LEU A 354 -9.54 1.65 -24.12
C LEU A 354 -9.30 2.92 -23.29
N GLU A 355 -8.13 3.03 -22.68
CA GLU A 355 -7.78 4.14 -21.82
C GLU A 355 -6.27 4.33 -21.81
N ALA A 356 -5.84 5.60 -21.69
CA ALA A 356 -4.46 5.95 -21.43
C ALA A 356 -4.40 7.06 -20.37
N ARG A 357 -3.39 7.01 -19.49
CA ARG A 357 -3.23 7.98 -18.40
C ARG A 357 -1.78 8.36 -18.20
N VAL A 358 -1.57 9.63 -17.86
CA VAL A 358 -0.32 10.10 -17.27
C VAL A 358 -0.43 10.04 -15.76
N CYS A 359 0.43 9.22 -15.17
CA CYS A 359 0.69 9.12 -13.74
C CYS A 359 2.02 9.82 -13.42
N GLN A 360 2.43 9.81 -12.17
CA GLN A 360 3.74 10.31 -11.75
C GLN A 360 4.30 9.47 -10.62
N TYR A 361 5.62 9.32 -10.62
CA TYR A 361 6.33 8.86 -9.44
C TYR A 361 6.85 10.06 -8.63
N GLU A 362 7.22 9.83 -7.40
CA GLU A 362 7.91 10.75 -6.50
C GLU A 362 9.23 10.10 -6.10
N ASN A 363 10.24 10.24 -6.94
CA ASN A 363 11.47 9.48 -6.80
C ASN A 363 12.42 10.12 -5.80
N SER A 364 12.89 9.33 -4.84
CA SER A 364 14.12 9.63 -4.09
C SER A 364 15.35 9.17 -4.89
N PRO A 365 16.55 9.72 -4.65
CA PRO A 365 17.75 9.37 -5.44
C PRO A 365 18.13 7.89 -5.39
N ASP A 366 17.87 7.23 -4.25
CA ASP A 366 18.17 5.84 -3.97
C ASP A 366 16.93 4.95 -3.97
N SER A 367 15.81 5.43 -4.45
CA SER A 367 14.50 4.79 -4.46
C SER A 367 13.97 4.36 -3.08
N ARG A 368 14.59 4.80 -1.97
CA ARG A 368 14.10 4.49 -0.61
C ARG A 368 13.06 5.51 -0.17
N PHE A 369 12.14 5.07 0.66
CA PHE A 369 11.15 5.97 1.27
C PHE A 369 11.82 6.99 2.19
N ILE A 370 11.12 8.08 2.45
CA ILE A 370 11.48 9.11 3.41
C ILE A 370 10.42 9.07 4.51
N LEU A 371 10.82 8.68 5.73
CA LEU A 371 9.97 8.62 6.91
C LEU A 371 10.77 9.29 8.04
N ASP A 372 10.79 10.62 8.07
CA ASP A 372 11.68 11.35 8.95
C ASP A 372 11.05 12.63 9.48
N ARG A 373 11.67 13.20 10.49
CA ARG A 373 11.29 14.51 11.03
C ARG A 373 11.77 15.63 10.10
N LEU A 374 10.93 16.63 9.92
CA LEU A 374 11.34 17.84 9.21
C LEU A 374 12.44 18.55 9.99
N PRO A 375 13.63 18.80 9.40
CA PRO A 375 14.72 19.50 10.06
C PRO A 375 14.29 20.85 10.68
N GLY A 376 14.83 21.16 11.83
CA GLY A 376 14.50 22.39 12.57
C GLY A 376 13.14 22.38 13.27
N THR A 377 12.43 21.24 13.29
CA THR A 377 11.14 21.12 13.99
C THR A 377 11.13 19.94 14.96
N GLY A 378 10.36 20.06 16.05
CA GLY A 378 10.10 18.95 16.97
C GLY A 378 8.80 18.21 16.68
N ASN A 379 7.93 18.76 15.81
CA ASN A 379 6.54 18.35 15.67
C ASN A 379 6.06 18.18 14.22
N ALA A 380 6.97 18.18 13.24
CA ALA A 380 6.60 18.00 11.84
C ALA A 380 7.37 16.81 11.21
N TRP A 381 6.70 16.06 10.37
CA TRP A 381 7.16 14.79 9.77
C TRP A 381 6.97 14.80 8.27
N ILE A 382 7.96 14.30 7.54
CA ILE A 382 7.94 14.11 6.09
C ILE A 382 7.76 12.62 5.78
N VAL A 383 6.78 12.32 4.95
CA VAL A 383 6.45 10.95 4.53
C VAL A 383 6.30 10.93 3.00
N GLY A 384 7.24 10.31 2.30
CA GLY A 384 7.24 10.30 0.83
C GLY A 384 8.35 9.46 0.22
N GLY A 385 8.76 9.81 -1.01
CA GLY A 385 9.77 9.08 -1.76
C GLY A 385 9.30 7.70 -2.20
N GLY A 386 8.02 7.56 -2.58
CA GLY A 386 7.40 6.29 -2.94
C GLY A 386 8.01 5.59 -4.16
N SER A 387 8.75 6.32 -5.00
CA SER A 387 9.64 5.84 -6.08
C SER A 387 9.04 4.71 -6.94
N GLY A 388 7.75 4.83 -7.31
CA GLY A 388 7.04 3.83 -8.11
C GLY A 388 6.58 2.58 -7.35
N HIS A 389 7.14 2.27 -6.20
CA HIS A 389 6.85 1.02 -5.48
C HIS A 389 6.17 1.18 -4.11
N GLY A 390 5.81 2.41 -3.71
CA GLY A 390 5.32 2.73 -2.35
C GLY A 390 3.93 2.20 -2.03
N PHE A 391 2.99 2.16 -2.98
CA PHE A 391 1.56 1.97 -2.72
C PHE A 391 1.25 0.74 -1.84
N LYS A 392 1.82 -0.42 -2.17
CA LYS A 392 1.58 -1.68 -1.47
C LYS A 392 1.96 -1.62 0.02
N HIS A 393 2.93 -0.77 0.37
CA HIS A 393 3.43 -0.60 1.74
C HIS A 393 2.56 0.34 2.59
N GLY A 394 1.54 0.98 2.01
CA GLY A 394 0.71 1.99 2.68
C GLY A 394 0.33 1.66 4.12
N PRO A 395 -0.29 0.51 4.42
CA PRO A 395 -0.68 0.19 5.78
C PRO A 395 0.53 -0.04 6.72
N ALA A 396 1.63 -0.63 6.24
CA ALA A 396 2.84 -0.82 7.05
C ALA A 396 3.56 0.53 7.33
N ILE A 397 3.57 1.42 6.34
CA ILE A 397 4.06 2.81 6.53
C ILE A 397 3.18 3.55 7.52
N GLY A 398 1.86 3.42 7.40
CA GLY A 398 0.92 4.06 8.33
C GLY A 398 1.19 3.68 9.79
N GLU A 399 1.41 2.39 10.08
CA GLU A 399 1.78 1.92 11.41
C GLU A 399 3.12 2.50 11.87
N ARG A 400 4.16 2.42 11.02
CA ARG A 400 5.49 2.92 11.33
C ARG A 400 5.50 4.44 11.59
N VAL A 401 4.79 5.22 10.76
CA VAL A 401 4.70 6.68 10.95
C VAL A 401 3.90 7.03 12.20
N ALA A 402 2.84 6.27 12.52
CA ALA A 402 2.11 6.46 13.76
C ALA A 402 2.99 6.22 15.00
N ASP A 403 3.89 5.20 14.97
CA ASP A 403 4.88 4.99 16.04
C ASP A 403 5.83 6.19 16.19
N LEU A 404 6.33 6.75 15.08
CA LEU A 404 7.19 7.93 15.10
C LEU A 404 6.49 9.16 15.69
N VAL A 405 5.28 9.45 15.20
CA VAL A 405 4.48 10.62 15.60
C VAL A 405 4.09 10.57 17.08
N LEU A 406 3.79 9.37 17.60
CA LEU A 406 3.39 9.15 18.98
C LEU A 406 4.59 8.91 19.92
N GLY A 407 5.83 8.94 19.41
CA GLY A 407 7.05 8.74 20.19
C GLY A 407 7.27 7.31 20.67
N ALA A 408 6.61 6.33 20.03
CA ALA A 408 6.79 4.91 20.30
C ALA A 408 8.03 4.30 19.62
N ALA A 409 8.55 4.97 18.59
CA ALA A 409 9.78 4.60 17.88
C ALA A 409 10.62 5.83 17.54
N ALA A 410 11.92 5.63 17.34
CA ALA A 410 12.83 6.62 16.77
C ALA A 410 12.87 6.51 15.23
N PRO A 411 13.22 7.60 14.50
CA PRO A 411 13.47 7.54 13.06
C PRO A 411 14.53 6.49 12.72
N ASP A 412 14.25 5.72 11.67
CA ASP A 412 15.15 4.69 11.16
C ASP A 412 16.12 5.33 10.17
N PRO A 413 17.46 5.20 10.36
CA PRO A 413 18.46 5.77 9.44
C PRO A 413 18.27 5.35 7.99
N PHE A 414 17.70 4.19 7.73
CA PHE A 414 17.41 3.70 6.39
C PHE A 414 16.43 4.60 5.62
N PHE A 415 15.48 5.23 6.33
CA PHE A 415 14.46 6.12 5.78
C PHE A 415 14.71 7.60 6.06
N SER A 416 15.88 7.94 6.60
CA SER A 416 16.20 9.32 7.01
C SER A 416 16.39 10.25 5.82
N LEU A 417 16.01 11.52 6.00
CA LEU A 417 16.36 12.63 5.10
C LEU A 417 17.86 12.90 5.06
N ALA A 418 18.59 12.63 6.15
CA ALA A 418 20.02 12.89 6.26
C ALA A 418 20.92 11.83 5.59
N ARG A 419 20.34 10.70 5.11
CA ARG A 419 21.12 9.66 4.44
C ARG A 419 21.81 10.20 3.18
N PRO A 420 23.03 9.74 2.83
CA PRO A 420 23.70 10.15 1.60
C PRO A 420 22.79 9.92 0.38
N ALA A 421 22.84 10.83 -0.59
CA ALA A 421 22.32 10.57 -1.91
C ALA A 421 23.36 9.66 -2.61
N THR A 422 23.04 8.40 -2.82
CA THR A 422 23.87 7.45 -3.56
C THR A 422 23.80 7.73 -5.04
#